data_c43a523dd4ce089ceeb89c47b8d30957
#
_entry.id   c43a523dd4ce089ceeb89c47b8d30957
#
_cell.length_a   1.000
_cell.length_b   1.000
_cell.length_c   1.000
_cell.angle_alpha   90.00
_cell.angle_beta   90.00
_cell.angle_gamma   90.00
#
_symmetry.space_group_name_H-M   'P 1'
#
loop_
_entity.id
_entity.type
_entity.pdbx_description
1 polymer ?
#
loop_
_entity_poly.entity_id
_entity_poly.type
_entity_poly.pdbx_seq_one_letter_code
_entity_poly.pdbx_strand_id
1 'polypeptide(L)'
;MPYSCHSEALEEDAWRPFANARGRVAWQAQIIKKGYPGQYRTCDTKASALTWAKQIESEMDRGVFVSRAEAESTTLAEALDRYEHDVSSQKRGLAAERSRIDRWRRHPLACKFLAAIRGKDIAAYIDQRRQENAAPSTIVKETALLSHLFNTARTAWGMESLTNPVDLVKGQRPKLPSGRDRRLVGDEQARLLAAAQAYGGEIGPLIAWAIETAMRRGEIAAMRWEHLDRRPRVLLIPETKTGTPRRVPLSTAALAVLDGLPRRLDGRMWGMRPDSISQAFERVCKAAGSRA
;
A
#
# COMPACT_ATOMS: atom_id res chain seq x y z
N MET A 1 19.50 44.79 -5.17
CA MET A 1 18.42 45.76 -5.43
C MET A 1 17.18 45.25 -4.80
N PRO A 2 16.58 45.91 -3.77
CA PRO A 2 15.38 45.40 -3.12
C PRO A 2 14.15 45.75 -3.95
N TYR A 3 13.42 44.74 -4.38
CA TYR A 3 12.12 44.98 -5.00
C TYR A 3 11.12 45.33 -3.90
N SER A 4 10.65 46.57 -3.97
CA SER A 4 9.57 47.13 -3.16
C SER A 4 8.25 46.40 -3.48
N CYS A 5 7.62 45.79 -2.48
CA CYS A 5 6.24 45.31 -2.57
C CYS A 5 5.30 46.48 -2.32
N HIS A 6 4.60 46.94 -3.33
CA HIS A 6 3.43 47.76 -3.18
C HIS A 6 2.21 46.86 -3.41
N SER A 7 1.35 46.77 -2.41
CA SER A 7 -0.02 46.31 -2.54
C SER A 7 -0.82 47.45 -3.15
N GLU A 8 -0.66 47.69 -4.42
CA GLU A 8 -1.53 48.61 -5.15
C GLU A 8 -2.66 47.87 -5.80
N ALA A 9 -3.85 48.44 -5.70
CA ALA A 9 -5.08 47.99 -6.32
C ALA A 9 -4.85 47.57 -7.76
N LEU A 10 -5.49 46.48 -8.16
CA LEU A 10 -5.44 45.93 -9.51
C LEU A 10 -5.69 47.03 -10.52
N GLU A 11 -4.63 47.64 -11.06
CA GLU A 11 -4.74 48.60 -12.18
C GLU A 11 -5.34 47.86 -13.38
N GLU A 12 -6.22 48.57 -14.11
CA GLU A 12 -6.92 48.01 -15.28
C GLU A 12 -5.97 47.47 -16.36
N ASP A 13 -4.71 47.88 -16.37
CA ASP A 13 -3.68 47.48 -17.32
C ASP A 13 -3.04 46.11 -17.05
N ALA A 14 -3.30 45.49 -15.90
CA ALA A 14 -2.77 44.15 -15.55
C ALA A 14 -3.46 43.00 -16.31
N TRP A 15 -4.54 43.29 -17.03
CA TRP A 15 -5.41 42.29 -17.66
C TRP A 15 -5.32 42.39 -19.18
N ARG A 16 -4.42 41.64 -19.81
CA ARG A 16 -4.31 41.60 -21.27
C ARG A 16 -5.07 40.40 -21.86
N PRO A 17 -6.00 40.62 -22.80
CA PRO A 17 -6.56 39.51 -23.56
C PRO A 17 -5.52 38.94 -24.51
N PHE A 18 -5.51 37.65 -24.68
CA PHE A 18 -4.69 36.96 -25.69
C PHE A 18 -5.51 35.95 -26.46
N ALA A 19 -5.13 35.66 -27.70
CA ALA A 19 -5.77 34.61 -28.48
C ALA A 19 -5.22 33.25 -28.01
N ASN A 20 -6.09 32.34 -27.55
CA ASN A 20 -5.70 30.98 -27.23
C ASN A 20 -5.38 30.17 -28.50
N ALA A 21 -4.87 28.96 -28.38
CA ALA A 21 -4.52 28.07 -29.50
C ALA A 21 -5.70 27.77 -30.46
N ARG A 22 -6.96 28.13 -30.10
CA ARG A 22 -8.17 28.01 -30.93
C ARG A 22 -8.67 29.35 -31.47
N GLY A 23 -7.85 30.39 -31.39
CA GLY A 23 -8.18 31.74 -31.90
C GLY A 23 -9.29 32.48 -31.11
N ARG A 24 -9.67 31.99 -29.92
CA ARG A 24 -10.65 32.68 -29.05
C ARG A 24 -9.93 33.60 -28.06
N VAL A 25 -10.55 34.76 -27.76
CA VAL A 25 -10.05 35.66 -26.73
C VAL A 25 -10.13 35.00 -25.36
N ALA A 26 -9.00 34.95 -24.66
CA ALA A 26 -8.90 34.43 -23.31
C ALA A 26 -8.22 35.47 -22.40
N TRP A 27 -8.49 35.38 -21.11
CA TRP A 27 -8.02 36.29 -20.09
C TRP A 27 -7.13 35.53 -19.10
N GLN A 28 -5.86 35.96 -18.96
CA GLN A 28 -4.94 35.37 -17.97
C GLN A 28 -4.94 36.19 -16.70
N ALA A 29 -5.27 35.56 -15.57
CA ALA A 29 -5.07 36.12 -14.26
C ALA A 29 -3.72 35.65 -13.72
N GLN A 30 -2.93 36.58 -13.18
CA GLN A 30 -1.66 36.32 -12.53
C GLN A 30 -1.66 36.98 -11.16
N ILE A 31 -1.40 36.22 -10.11
CA ILE A 31 -1.31 36.70 -8.73
C ILE A 31 0.10 36.41 -8.22
N ILE A 32 0.83 37.46 -7.87
CA ILE A 32 2.15 37.37 -7.28
C ILE A 32 2.11 38.09 -5.93
N LYS A 33 2.23 37.33 -4.84
CA LYS A 33 2.22 37.87 -3.49
C LYS A 33 3.41 37.32 -2.71
N LYS A 34 4.10 38.21 -1.97
CA LYS A 34 5.26 37.85 -1.16
C LYS A 34 4.90 36.77 -0.15
N GLY A 35 5.69 35.68 -0.12
CA GLY A 35 5.47 34.54 0.78
C GLY A 35 4.56 33.46 0.21
N TYR A 36 4.01 33.65 -1.00
CA TYR A 36 3.18 32.65 -1.68
C TYR A 36 3.73 32.34 -3.07
N PRO A 37 3.55 31.10 -3.57
CA PRO A 37 3.89 30.77 -4.95
C PRO A 37 2.96 31.53 -5.90
N GLY A 38 3.51 32.04 -7.02
CA GLY A 38 2.73 32.71 -8.05
C GLY A 38 1.59 31.84 -8.57
N GLN A 39 0.41 32.42 -8.71
CA GLN A 39 -0.78 31.72 -9.21
C GLN A 39 -1.15 32.26 -10.57
N TYR A 40 -1.47 31.35 -11.51
CA TYR A 40 -1.80 31.68 -12.89
C TYR A 40 -3.06 30.93 -13.32
N ARG A 41 -3.99 31.60 -13.94
CA ARG A 41 -5.20 30.97 -14.50
C ARG A 41 -5.64 31.67 -15.78
N THR A 42 -5.96 30.86 -16.78
CA THR A 42 -6.60 31.34 -18.02
C THR A 42 -8.11 31.13 -17.93
N CYS A 43 -8.87 32.15 -18.19
CA CYS A 43 -10.34 32.18 -18.16
C CYS A 43 -10.92 32.67 -19.49
N ASP A 44 -12.13 32.25 -19.83
CA ASP A 44 -12.80 32.65 -21.05
C ASP A 44 -13.33 34.10 -20.99
N THR A 45 -13.52 34.64 -19.77
CA THR A 45 -14.01 36.00 -19.56
C THR A 45 -13.19 36.75 -18.53
N LYS A 46 -13.11 38.10 -18.68
CA LYS A 46 -12.46 39.00 -17.71
C LYS A 46 -13.13 38.88 -16.33
N ALA A 47 -14.45 38.78 -16.28
CA ALA A 47 -15.20 38.66 -15.03
C ALA A 47 -14.82 37.38 -14.24
N SER A 48 -14.71 36.23 -14.92
CA SER A 48 -14.29 34.99 -14.31
C SER A 48 -12.87 35.07 -13.79
N ALA A 49 -11.95 35.72 -14.52
CA ALA A 49 -10.57 35.93 -14.12
C ALA A 49 -10.47 36.80 -12.85
N LEU A 50 -11.22 37.90 -12.81
CA LEU A 50 -11.30 38.80 -11.65
C LEU A 50 -11.89 38.12 -10.40
N THR A 51 -12.98 37.37 -10.58
CA THR A 51 -13.59 36.64 -9.45
C THR A 51 -12.63 35.63 -8.86
N TRP A 52 -11.91 34.88 -9.71
CA TRP A 52 -10.92 33.93 -9.27
C TRP A 52 -9.76 34.63 -8.55
N ALA A 53 -9.23 35.74 -9.09
CA ALA A 53 -8.14 36.48 -8.48
C ALA A 53 -8.51 36.98 -7.08
N LYS A 54 -9.66 37.64 -6.94
CA LYS A 54 -10.16 38.12 -5.64
C LYS A 54 -10.32 37.00 -4.61
N GLN A 55 -10.78 35.83 -5.05
CA GLN A 55 -10.90 34.66 -4.15
C GLN A 55 -9.52 34.22 -3.64
N ILE A 56 -8.56 34.03 -4.52
CA ILE A 56 -7.20 33.60 -4.15
C ILE A 56 -6.49 34.63 -3.26
N GLU A 57 -6.60 35.91 -3.60
CA GLU A 57 -6.06 37.00 -2.77
C GLU A 57 -6.67 36.99 -1.38
N SER A 58 -7.97 36.84 -1.27
CA SER A 58 -8.67 36.75 0.02
C SER A 58 -8.24 35.51 0.83
N GLU A 59 -7.98 34.37 0.19
CA GLU A 59 -7.44 33.17 0.84
C GLU A 59 -6.00 33.41 1.35
N MET A 60 -5.17 34.10 0.57
CA MET A 60 -3.80 34.49 0.94
C MET A 60 -3.79 35.52 2.08
N ASP A 61 -4.69 36.49 2.06
CA ASP A 61 -4.82 37.51 3.11
C ASP A 61 -5.20 36.92 4.47
N ARG A 62 -6.05 35.91 4.44
CA ARG A 62 -6.47 35.19 5.64
C ARG A 62 -5.44 34.13 6.09
N GLY A 63 -4.35 33.92 5.33
CA GLY A 63 -3.36 32.89 5.64
C GLY A 63 -3.85 31.45 5.46
N VAL A 64 -4.99 31.24 4.76
CA VAL A 64 -5.57 29.91 4.55
C VAL A 64 -5.39 29.40 3.10
N PHE A 65 -4.61 30.14 2.31
CA PHE A 65 -4.33 29.73 0.94
C PHE A 65 -3.48 28.46 0.90
N VAL A 66 -3.96 27.46 0.18
CA VAL A 66 -3.24 26.22 -0.12
C VAL A 66 -3.19 26.04 -1.64
N SER A 67 -1.99 25.96 -2.19
CA SER A 67 -1.79 25.77 -3.63
C SER A 67 -2.42 24.44 -4.10
N ARG A 68 -3.14 24.49 -5.21
CA ARG A 68 -3.70 23.31 -5.86
C ARG A 68 -2.90 22.87 -7.08
N ALA A 69 -1.94 23.68 -7.49
CA ALA A 69 -1.24 23.52 -8.75
C ALA A 69 -0.56 22.16 -8.88
N GLU A 70 0.09 21.68 -7.82
CA GLU A 70 0.77 20.37 -7.83
C GLU A 70 -0.24 19.22 -7.98
N ALA A 71 -1.36 19.24 -7.27
CA ALA A 71 -2.39 18.21 -7.37
C ALA A 71 -3.14 18.25 -8.73
N GLU A 72 -3.23 19.40 -9.36
CA GLU A 72 -3.87 19.61 -10.68
C GLU A 72 -2.93 19.26 -11.84
N SER A 73 -1.62 19.16 -11.61
CA SER A 73 -0.61 18.84 -12.64
C SER A 73 0.00 17.44 -12.47
N THR A 74 -0.08 16.82 -11.29
CA THR A 74 0.48 15.49 -11.04
C THR A 74 -0.54 14.40 -11.37
N THR A 75 -0.21 13.50 -12.28
CA THR A 75 -1.03 12.32 -12.60
C THR A 75 -0.92 11.25 -11.51
N LEU A 76 -1.90 10.35 -11.46
CA LEU A 76 -1.82 9.20 -10.54
C LEU A 76 -0.61 8.30 -10.86
N ALA A 77 -0.20 8.18 -12.12
CA ALA A 77 0.99 7.39 -12.50
C ALA A 77 2.24 7.99 -11.86
N GLU A 78 2.49 9.29 -12.04
CA GLU A 78 3.62 10.00 -11.44
C GLU A 78 3.60 9.92 -9.91
N ALA A 79 2.43 10.07 -9.31
CA ALA A 79 2.26 9.93 -7.87
C ALA A 79 2.55 8.50 -7.37
N LEU A 80 2.20 7.45 -8.14
CA LEU A 80 2.53 6.06 -7.82
C LEU A 80 4.04 5.80 -7.91
N ASP A 81 4.73 6.40 -8.88
CA ASP A 81 6.18 6.29 -9.02
C ASP A 81 6.90 6.94 -7.84
N ARG A 82 6.50 8.16 -7.48
CA ARG A 82 7.00 8.86 -6.30
C ARG A 82 6.71 8.07 -5.02
N TYR A 83 5.50 7.53 -4.88
CA TYR A 83 5.12 6.72 -3.72
C TYR A 83 5.94 5.42 -3.61
N GLU A 84 6.21 4.75 -4.72
CA GLU A 84 7.06 3.56 -4.73
C GLU A 84 8.48 3.89 -4.27
N HIS A 85 9.03 4.98 -4.76
CA HIS A 85 10.37 5.44 -4.40
C HIS A 85 10.46 5.90 -2.93
N ASP A 86 9.56 6.80 -2.49
CA ASP A 86 9.68 7.47 -1.19
C ASP A 86 9.18 6.62 -0.02
N VAL A 87 8.14 5.80 -0.25
CA VAL A 87 7.41 5.11 0.81
C VAL A 87 7.54 3.60 0.73
N SER A 88 7.30 3.01 -0.46
CA SER A 88 7.25 1.54 -0.59
C SER A 88 8.63 0.91 -0.49
N SER A 89 9.68 1.59 -0.96
CA SER A 89 11.08 1.14 -0.89
C SER A 89 11.53 0.83 0.54
N GLN A 90 10.98 1.53 1.52
CA GLN A 90 11.31 1.38 2.94
C GLN A 90 10.53 0.24 3.62
N LYS A 91 9.56 -0.39 2.92
CA LYS A 91 8.69 -1.42 3.48
C LYS A 91 9.24 -2.83 3.26
N ARG A 92 9.19 -3.69 4.26
CA ARG A 92 9.59 -5.10 4.15
C ARG A 92 8.77 -5.91 3.13
N GLY A 93 7.54 -5.50 2.84
CA GLY A 93 6.61 -6.18 1.93
C GLY A 93 6.58 -5.62 0.51
N LEU A 94 7.69 -5.06 0.01
CA LEU A 94 7.79 -4.35 -1.25
C LEU A 94 7.20 -5.11 -2.45
N ALA A 95 7.51 -6.40 -2.61
CA ALA A 95 7.05 -7.18 -3.77
C ALA A 95 5.52 -7.24 -3.89
N ALA A 96 4.82 -7.47 -2.76
CA ALA A 96 3.36 -7.52 -2.75
C ALA A 96 2.73 -6.13 -2.93
N GLU A 97 3.39 -5.07 -2.50
CA GLU A 97 2.93 -3.69 -2.70
C GLU A 97 3.16 -3.24 -4.14
N ARG A 98 4.33 -3.54 -4.71
CA ARG A 98 4.66 -3.29 -6.12
C ARG A 98 3.63 -3.90 -7.07
N SER A 99 3.20 -5.15 -6.85
CA SER A 99 2.16 -5.78 -7.65
C SER A 99 0.83 -4.99 -7.65
N ARG A 100 0.48 -4.32 -6.52
CA ARG A 100 -0.71 -3.45 -6.45
C ARG A 100 -0.48 -2.11 -7.13
N ILE A 101 0.72 -1.53 -6.99
CA ILE A 101 1.13 -0.32 -7.68
C ILE A 101 1.05 -0.53 -9.20
N ASP A 102 1.61 -1.63 -9.71
CA ASP A 102 1.58 -1.98 -11.12
C ASP A 102 0.17 -2.20 -11.66
N ARG A 103 -0.74 -2.68 -10.82
CA ARG A 103 -2.16 -2.77 -11.19
C ARG A 103 -2.76 -1.37 -11.38
N TRP A 104 -2.51 -0.44 -10.46
CA TRP A 104 -2.98 0.93 -10.58
C TRP A 104 -2.35 1.67 -11.78
N ARG A 105 -1.06 1.45 -12.07
CA ARG A 105 -0.40 2.02 -13.25
C ARG A 105 -1.04 1.60 -14.56
N ARG A 106 -1.56 0.36 -14.63
CA ARG A 106 -2.26 -0.16 -15.82
C ARG A 106 -3.73 0.25 -15.90
N HIS A 107 -4.27 0.81 -14.85
CA HIS A 107 -5.67 1.24 -14.82
C HIS A 107 -5.82 2.61 -15.48
N PRO A 108 -6.93 2.89 -16.23
CA PRO A 108 -7.15 4.18 -16.89
C PRO A 108 -7.06 5.39 -15.96
N LEU A 109 -7.33 5.25 -14.68
CA LEU A 109 -7.16 6.32 -13.68
C LEU A 109 -5.71 6.79 -13.55
N ALA A 110 -4.72 6.01 -13.97
CA ALA A 110 -3.31 6.38 -13.91
C ALA A 110 -3.01 7.67 -14.70
N CYS A 111 -3.73 7.91 -15.79
CA CYS A 111 -3.59 9.10 -16.62
C CYS A 111 -4.36 10.33 -16.10
N LYS A 112 -5.16 10.19 -15.02
CA LYS A 112 -5.88 11.32 -14.43
C LYS A 112 -5.02 12.07 -13.43
N PHE A 113 -5.16 13.39 -13.40
CA PHE A 113 -4.57 14.21 -12.34
C PHE A 113 -5.21 13.89 -10.99
N LEU A 114 -4.42 13.94 -9.91
CA LEU A 114 -4.90 13.61 -8.57
C LEU A 114 -6.14 14.42 -8.17
N ALA A 115 -6.14 15.72 -8.48
CA ALA A 115 -7.28 16.60 -8.21
C ALA A 115 -8.55 16.23 -8.98
N ALA A 116 -8.44 15.49 -10.09
CA ALA A 116 -9.56 15.09 -10.93
C ALA A 116 -10.17 13.74 -10.54
N ILE A 117 -9.51 12.95 -9.68
CA ILE A 117 -10.00 11.66 -9.22
C ILE A 117 -11.05 11.87 -8.13
N ARG A 118 -12.25 11.31 -8.35
CA ARG A 118 -13.41 11.47 -7.47
C ARG A 118 -13.82 10.13 -6.84
N GLY A 119 -14.64 10.20 -5.79
CA GLY A 119 -15.20 9.00 -5.15
C GLY A 119 -15.91 8.07 -6.14
N LYS A 120 -16.63 8.61 -7.13
CA LYS A 120 -17.26 7.81 -8.18
C LYS A 120 -16.29 6.95 -8.99
N ASP A 121 -15.09 7.46 -9.24
CA ASP A 121 -14.07 6.72 -10.00
C ASP A 121 -13.56 5.52 -9.19
N ILE A 122 -13.42 5.70 -7.87
CA ILE A 122 -13.03 4.63 -6.95
C ILE A 122 -14.16 3.61 -6.78
N ALA A 123 -15.43 4.08 -6.72
CA ALA A 123 -16.60 3.21 -6.70
C ALA A 123 -16.66 2.31 -7.95
N ALA A 124 -16.50 2.90 -9.13
CA ALA A 124 -16.44 2.17 -10.38
C ALA A 124 -15.30 1.14 -10.42
N TYR A 125 -14.12 1.48 -9.89
CA TYR A 125 -13.02 0.53 -9.73
C TYR A 125 -13.40 -0.65 -8.84
N ILE A 126 -14.01 -0.39 -7.69
CA ILE A 126 -14.44 -1.46 -6.76
C ILE A 126 -15.43 -2.40 -7.47
N ASP A 127 -16.38 -1.86 -8.23
CA ASP A 127 -17.38 -2.66 -8.94
C ASP A 127 -16.74 -3.46 -10.09
N GLN A 128 -15.82 -2.87 -10.84
CA GLN A 128 -15.03 -3.59 -11.84
C GLN A 128 -14.29 -4.78 -11.19
N ARG A 129 -13.62 -4.56 -10.06
CA ARG A 129 -12.88 -5.62 -9.36
C ARG A 129 -13.79 -6.74 -8.84
N ARG A 130 -15.04 -6.41 -8.45
CA ARG A 130 -16.05 -7.42 -8.10
C ARG A 130 -16.46 -8.27 -9.32
N GLN A 131 -16.66 -7.62 -10.48
CA GLN A 131 -16.97 -8.33 -11.72
C GLN A 131 -15.83 -9.25 -12.17
N GLU A 132 -14.58 -8.84 -11.93
CA GLU A 132 -13.38 -9.66 -12.15
C GLU A 132 -13.21 -10.79 -11.10
N ASN A 133 -14.17 -10.99 -10.18
CA ASN A 133 -14.12 -11.96 -9.10
C ASN A 133 -12.89 -11.83 -8.18
N ALA A 134 -12.37 -10.62 -8.01
CA ALA A 134 -11.26 -10.37 -7.09
C ALA A 134 -11.70 -10.59 -5.63
N ALA A 135 -10.87 -11.25 -4.85
CA ALA A 135 -11.17 -11.50 -3.44
C ALA A 135 -11.41 -10.18 -2.66
N PRO A 136 -12.37 -10.12 -1.73
CA PRO A 136 -12.66 -8.94 -0.91
C PRO A 136 -11.42 -8.32 -0.28
N SER A 137 -10.53 -9.16 0.25
CA SER A 137 -9.28 -8.72 0.87
C SER A 137 -8.30 -8.07 -0.12
N THR A 138 -8.35 -8.47 -1.39
CA THR A 138 -7.53 -7.88 -2.46
C THR A 138 -8.03 -6.47 -2.78
N ILE A 139 -9.33 -6.29 -2.99
CA ILE A 139 -9.95 -4.99 -3.27
C ILE A 139 -9.69 -4.00 -2.13
N VAL A 140 -9.84 -4.46 -0.88
CA VAL A 140 -9.56 -3.64 0.31
C VAL A 140 -8.08 -3.21 0.35
N LYS A 141 -7.14 -4.09 0.03
CA LYS A 141 -5.70 -3.76 0.01
C LYS A 141 -5.33 -2.81 -1.13
N GLU A 142 -5.93 -2.99 -2.32
CA GLU A 142 -5.72 -2.11 -3.47
C GLU A 142 -6.23 -0.69 -3.18
N THR A 143 -7.44 -0.56 -2.65
CA THR A 143 -8.00 0.75 -2.27
C THR A 143 -7.29 1.37 -1.06
N ALA A 144 -6.80 0.57 -0.11
CA ALA A 144 -6.02 1.06 1.02
C ALA A 144 -4.67 1.65 0.59
N LEU A 145 -3.98 1.05 -0.40
CA LEU A 145 -2.77 1.61 -0.99
C LEU A 145 -3.05 2.99 -1.57
N LEU A 146 -4.11 3.12 -2.38
CA LEU A 146 -4.49 4.38 -2.98
C LEU A 146 -4.85 5.43 -1.91
N SER A 147 -5.61 5.04 -0.88
CA SER A 147 -5.93 5.93 0.24
C SER A 147 -4.67 6.43 0.96
N HIS A 148 -3.68 5.56 1.16
CA HIS A 148 -2.42 5.94 1.78
C HIS A 148 -1.63 6.91 0.89
N LEU A 149 -1.58 6.68 -0.42
CA LEU A 149 -0.95 7.58 -1.40
C LEU A 149 -1.56 8.99 -1.31
N PHE A 150 -2.91 9.12 -1.39
CA PHE A 150 -3.57 10.42 -1.27
C PHE A 150 -3.28 11.12 0.06
N ASN A 151 -3.24 10.37 1.16
CA ASN A 151 -2.88 10.93 2.45
C ASN A 151 -1.40 11.37 2.48
N THR A 152 -0.48 10.60 1.90
CA THR A 152 0.93 10.97 1.78
C THR A 152 1.11 12.23 0.93
N ALA A 153 0.41 12.32 -0.21
CA ALA A 153 0.42 13.50 -1.06
C ALA A 153 -0.03 14.75 -0.29
N ARG A 154 -1.08 14.62 0.51
CA ARG A 154 -1.60 15.70 1.33
C ARG A 154 -0.67 16.10 2.47
N THR A 155 -0.05 15.14 3.16
CA THR A 155 0.70 15.41 4.40
C THR A 155 2.19 15.61 4.21
N ALA A 156 2.77 15.04 3.13
CA ALA A 156 4.22 15.02 2.92
C ALA A 156 4.66 15.65 1.60
N TRP A 157 3.75 15.82 0.61
CA TRP A 157 4.12 16.38 -0.69
C TRP A 157 3.58 17.78 -0.95
N GLY A 158 3.03 18.45 0.07
CA GLY A 158 2.55 19.84 -0.05
C GLY A 158 1.20 19.99 -0.75
N MET A 159 0.43 18.91 -0.90
CA MET A 159 -0.89 18.93 -1.55
C MET A 159 -2.02 18.97 -0.50
N GLU A 160 -1.95 19.86 0.51
CA GLU A 160 -2.87 19.89 1.65
C GLU A 160 -4.34 20.08 1.25
N SER A 161 -4.59 20.74 0.11
CA SER A 161 -5.95 20.92 -0.45
C SER A 161 -6.53 19.65 -1.05
N LEU A 162 -5.72 18.60 -1.26
CA LEU A 162 -6.15 17.37 -1.91
C LEU A 162 -7.10 16.56 -1.02
N THR A 163 -8.30 16.31 -1.48
CA THR A 163 -9.26 15.43 -0.80
C THR A 163 -8.98 13.98 -1.15
N ASN A 164 -8.98 13.09 -0.15
CA ASN A 164 -8.83 11.67 -0.40
C ASN A 164 -10.15 11.06 -0.93
N PRO A 165 -10.25 10.68 -2.22
CA PRO A 165 -11.50 10.18 -2.81
C PRO A 165 -11.92 8.82 -2.26
N VAL A 166 -10.98 8.06 -1.69
CA VAL A 166 -11.24 6.73 -1.13
C VAL A 166 -12.04 6.81 0.17
N ASP A 167 -11.92 7.94 0.90
CA ASP A 167 -12.67 8.14 2.14
C ASP A 167 -14.19 8.28 1.89
N LEU A 168 -14.56 8.80 0.73
CA LEU A 168 -15.96 8.97 0.34
C LEU A 168 -16.68 7.63 0.05
N VAL A 169 -15.91 6.58 -0.26
CA VAL A 169 -16.45 5.26 -0.64
C VAL A 169 -16.16 4.16 0.39
N LYS A 170 -15.80 4.53 1.63
CA LYS A 170 -15.51 3.55 2.70
C LYS A 170 -16.64 2.55 2.88
N GLY A 171 -17.89 2.99 2.80
CA GLY A 171 -19.08 2.12 2.93
C GLY A 171 -19.30 1.15 1.76
N GLN A 172 -18.67 1.38 0.61
CA GLN A 172 -18.79 0.53 -0.58
C GLN A 172 -17.70 -0.56 -0.65
N ARG A 173 -16.70 -0.49 0.22
CA ARG A 173 -15.67 -1.53 0.29
C ARG A 173 -16.30 -2.86 0.67
N PRO A 174 -15.88 -3.98 0.04
CA PRO A 174 -16.42 -5.28 0.39
C PRO A 174 -16.10 -5.62 1.85
N LYS A 175 -17.08 -6.19 2.55
CA LYS A 175 -16.85 -6.72 3.90
C LYS A 175 -15.86 -7.89 3.82
N LEU A 176 -14.88 -7.89 4.71
CA LEU A 176 -13.98 -9.02 4.84
C LEU A 176 -14.74 -10.17 5.53
N PRO A 177 -14.50 -11.43 5.12
CA PRO A 177 -15.01 -12.56 5.86
C PRO A 177 -14.44 -12.57 7.27
N SER A 178 -15.15 -13.19 8.21
CA SER A 178 -14.62 -13.41 9.56
C SER A 178 -13.29 -14.16 9.50
N GLY A 179 -12.42 -13.93 10.47
CA GLY A 179 -11.18 -14.68 10.59
C GLY A 179 -11.44 -16.18 10.66
N ARG A 180 -10.50 -16.98 10.19
CA ARG A 180 -10.56 -18.43 10.34
C ARG A 180 -10.25 -18.77 11.80
N ASP A 181 -11.14 -19.53 12.44
CA ASP A 181 -10.94 -20.12 13.76
C ASP A 181 -10.88 -21.67 13.70
N ARG A 182 -10.78 -22.22 12.49
CA ARG A 182 -10.71 -23.65 12.24
C ARG A 182 -9.49 -24.26 12.93
N ARG A 183 -9.71 -25.33 13.67
CA ARG A 183 -8.71 -26.16 14.32
C ARG A 183 -8.76 -27.57 13.74
N LEU A 184 -7.65 -28.29 13.87
CA LEU A 184 -7.63 -29.73 13.57
C LEU A 184 -8.53 -30.47 14.55
N VAL A 185 -9.39 -31.37 14.08
CA VAL A 185 -10.32 -32.12 14.89
C VAL A 185 -10.21 -33.64 14.62
N GLY A 186 -10.41 -34.42 15.66
CA GLY A 186 -10.40 -35.89 15.56
C GLY A 186 -9.06 -36.43 15.04
N ASP A 187 -9.09 -37.22 14.00
CA ASP A 187 -7.94 -37.88 13.35
C ASP A 187 -7.28 -37.05 12.28
N GLU A 188 -7.72 -35.80 12.09
CA GLU A 188 -7.25 -34.92 10.98
C GLU A 188 -5.75 -34.66 11.04
N GLN A 189 -5.19 -34.49 12.26
CA GLN A 189 -3.75 -34.33 12.43
C GLN A 189 -2.99 -35.58 11.99
N ALA A 190 -3.46 -36.76 12.35
CA ALA A 190 -2.83 -38.03 11.98
C ALA A 190 -2.85 -38.22 10.47
N ARG A 191 -3.99 -37.98 9.82
CA ARG A 191 -4.13 -38.05 8.34
C ARG A 191 -3.22 -37.04 7.64
N LEU A 192 -3.12 -35.83 8.17
CA LEU A 192 -2.27 -34.78 7.61
C LEU A 192 -0.79 -35.18 7.68
N LEU A 193 -0.33 -35.69 8.82
CA LEU A 193 1.06 -36.15 9.00
C LEU A 193 1.36 -37.37 8.14
N ALA A 194 0.43 -38.34 8.01
CA ALA A 194 0.59 -39.50 7.14
C ALA A 194 0.70 -39.07 5.65
N ALA A 195 -0.15 -38.17 5.21
CA ALA A 195 -0.09 -37.61 3.86
C ALA A 195 1.21 -36.81 3.61
N ALA A 196 1.70 -36.10 4.62
CA ALA A 196 2.97 -35.37 4.55
C ALA A 196 4.17 -36.31 4.48
N GLN A 197 4.13 -37.42 5.18
CA GLN A 197 5.14 -38.47 5.10
C GLN A 197 5.17 -39.12 3.70
N ALA A 198 3.99 -39.42 3.13
CA ALA A 198 3.87 -39.95 1.77
C ALA A 198 4.34 -38.94 0.71
N TYR A 199 4.14 -37.64 0.94
CA TYR A 199 4.65 -36.57 0.06
C TYR A 199 6.17 -36.52 0.05
N GLY A 200 6.81 -36.79 1.20
CA GLY A 200 8.26 -36.83 1.38
C GLY A 200 8.93 -35.47 1.62
N GLY A 201 10.24 -35.50 1.73
CA GLY A 201 11.07 -34.33 1.98
C GLY A 201 10.87 -33.74 3.38
N GLU A 202 11.04 -32.41 3.51
CA GLU A 202 11.00 -31.70 4.80
C GLU A 202 9.57 -31.34 5.25
N ILE A 203 8.53 -31.58 4.43
CA ILE A 203 7.18 -31.05 4.73
C ILE A 203 6.53 -31.70 5.95
N GLY A 204 6.77 -32.98 6.18
CA GLY A 204 6.25 -33.71 7.37
C GLY A 204 6.78 -33.14 8.67
N PRO A 205 8.10 -33.13 8.89
CA PRO A 205 8.74 -32.48 10.03
C PRO A 205 8.33 -31.00 10.18
N LEU A 206 8.21 -30.26 9.07
CA LEU A 206 7.84 -28.85 9.09
C LEU A 206 6.39 -28.64 9.58
N ILE A 207 5.45 -29.49 9.17
CA ILE A 207 4.05 -29.45 9.67
C ILE A 207 4.02 -29.77 11.16
N ALA A 208 4.72 -30.83 11.60
CA ALA A 208 4.82 -31.18 13.01
C ALA A 208 5.37 -30.02 13.83
N TRP A 209 6.45 -29.37 13.35
CA TRP A 209 7.01 -28.17 13.96
C TRP A 209 6.01 -27.03 14.05
N ALA A 210 5.25 -26.77 12.96
CA ALA A 210 4.27 -25.68 12.93
C ALA A 210 3.13 -25.91 13.94
N ILE A 211 2.69 -27.16 14.12
CA ILE A 211 1.68 -27.54 15.13
C ILE A 211 2.20 -27.28 16.54
N GLU A 212 3.42 -27.70 16.84
CA GLU A 212 4.02 -27.58 18.18
C GLU A 212 4.33 -26.11 18.57
N THR A 213 4.67 -25.27 17.61
CA THR A 213 5.20 -23.92 17.91
C THR A 213 4.26 -22.78 17.53
N ALA A 214 3.24 -23.04 16.73
CA ALA A 214 2.35 -22.03 16.15
C ALA A 214 3.10 -20.86 15.47
N MET A 215 4.31 -21.12 14.96
CA MET A 215 5.12 -20.11 14.28
C MET A 215 4.57 -19.77 12.91
N ARG A 216 4.82 -18.54 12.48
CA ARG A 216 4.44 -18.13 11.12
C ARG A 216 5.33 -18.81 10.08
N ARG A 217 4.76 -19.17 8.94
CA ARG A 217 5.46 -19.82 7.81
C ARG A 217 6.80 -19.14 7.46
N GLY A 218 6.82 -17.81 7.37
CA GLY A 218 8.04 -17.05 7.06
C GLY A 218 9.10 -17.13 8.16
N GLU A 219 8.69 -17.17 9.44
CA GLU A 219 9.57 -17.35 10.59
C GLU A 219 10.17 -18.76 10.58
N ILE A 220 9.36 -19.79 10.29
CA ILE A 220 9.82 -21.17 10.17
C ILE A 220 10.88 -21.29 9.07
N ALA A 221 10.59 -20.79 7.87
CA ALA A 221 11.51 -20.84 6.74
C ALA A 221 12.85 -20.10 7.00
N ALA A 222 12.84 -19.12 7.88
CA ALA A 222 14.02 -18.31 8.23
C ALA A 222 14.80 -18.86 9.44
N MET A 223 14.38 -19.98 10.05
CA MET A 223 15.03 -20.55 11.22
C MET A 223 16.48 -20.94 10.95
N ARG A 224 17.35 -20.64 11.92
CA ARG A 224 18.77 -20.98 11.87
C ARG A 224 19.19 -21.67 13.17
N TRP A 225 20.18 -22.56 13.06
CA TRP A 225 20.69 -23.30 14.21
C TRP A 225 21.34 -22.40 15.26
N GLU A 226 21.94 -21.30 14.88
CA GLU A 226 22.57 -20.31 15.76
C GLU A 226 21.59 -19.62 16.71
N HIS A 227 20.30 -19.62 16.36
CA HIS A 227 19.25 -19.01 17.17
C HIS A 227 18.63 -19.96 18.19
N LEU A 228 19.03 -21.23 18.19
CA LEU A 228 18.52 -22.26 19.11
C LEU A 228 19.38 -22.36 20.36
N ASP A 229 18.78 -22.06 21.51
CA ASP A 229 19.37 -22.39 22.81
C ASP A 229 18.68 -23.62 23.37
N ARG A 230 19.43 -24.73 23.39
CA ARG A 230 18.91 -26.05 23.82
C ARG A 230 18.72 -26.17 25.32
N ARG A 231 19.50 -25.43 26.12
CA ARG A 231 19.44 -25.56 27.60
C ARG A 231 18.13 -24.99 28.15
N PRO A 232 17.77 -23.72 27.87
CA PRO A 232 16.45 -23.17 28.23
C PRO A 232 15.33 -23.61 27.27
N ARG A 233 15.62 -24.41 26.24
CA ARG A 233 14.68 -24.87 25.21
C ARG A 233 13.96 -23.69 24.55
N VAL A 234 14.71 -22.75 24.03
CA VAL A 234 14.18 -21.52 23.42
C VAL A 234 14.78 -21.31 22.04
N LEU A 235 13.92 -20.93 21.10
CA LEU A 235 14.32 -20.45 19.78
C LEU A 235 14.12 -18.93 19.73
N LEU A 236 15.18 -18.21 19.38
CA LEU A 236 15.10 -16.77 19.12
C LEU A 236 14.63 -16.54 17.68
N ILE A 237 13.61 -15.69 17.50
CA ILE A 237 13.18 -15.17 16.21
C ILE A 237 13.66 -13.72 16.13
N PRO A 238 14.79 -13.43 15.47
CA PRO A 238 15.38 -12.10 15.46
C PRO A 238 14.53 -11.11 14.65
N GLU A 239 13.85 -11.61 13.61
CA GLU A 239 13.01 -10.78 12.74
C GLU A 239 11.58 -11.30 12.73
N THR A 240 10.64 -10.46 13.17
CA THR A 240 9.21 -10.75 13.11
C THR A 240 8.50 -9.78 12.16
N LYS A 241 7.26 -10.07 11.79
CA LYS A 241 6.44 -9.16 10.98
C LYS A 241 6.27 -7.77 11.61
N THR A 242 6.30 -7.69 12.94
CA THR A 242 6.15 -6.44 13.70
C THR A 242 7.48 -5.75 14.00
N GLY A 243 8.60 -6.37 13.62
CA GLY A 243 9.94 -5.80 13.83
C GLY A 243 10.57 -6.12 15.18
N THR A 244 9.80 -6.60 16.15
CA THR A 244 10.32 -6.90 17.50
C THR A 244 10.78 -8.37 17.57
N PRO A 245 12.02 -8.68 17.99
CA PRO A 245 12.47 -10.04 18.23
C PRO A 245 11.59 -10.74 19.28
N ARG A 246 11.37 -12.04 19.11
CA ARG A 246 10.65 -12.84 20.11
C ARG A 246 11.31 -14.17 20.38
N ARG A 247 11.10 -14.71 21.56
CA ARG A 247 11.54 -16.04 21.97
C ARG A 247 10.37 -17.00 21.94
N VAL A 248 10.59 -18.19 21.39
CA VAL A 248 9.60 -19.28 21.32
C VAL A 248 10.07 -20.39 22.21
N PRO A 249 9.34 -20.73 23.30
CA PRO A 249 9.64 -21.89 24.11
C PRO A 249 9.35 -23.18 23.33
N LEU A 250 10.20 -24.19 23.50
CA LEU A 250 10.11 -25.44 22.75
C LEU A 250 9.68 -26.59 23.64
N SER A 251 8.66 -27.32 23.18
CA SER A 251 8.22 -28.59 23.76
C SER A 251 9.27 -29.68 23.50
N THR A 252 9.19 -30.78 24.24
CA THR A 252 10.02 -31.97 23.98
C THR A 252 9.77 -32.52 22.57
N ALA A 253 8.52 -32.50 22.12
CA ALA A 253 8.13 -32.90 20.76
C ALA A 253 8.76 -32.01 19.69
N ALA A 254 8.76 -30.66 19.90
CA ALA A 254 9.43 -29.74 19.00
C ALA A 254 10.96 -30.01 18.92
N LEU A 255 11.61 -30.28 20.03
CA LEU A 255 13.02 -30.64 20.01
C LEU A 255 13.30 -31.96 19.29
N ALA A 256 12.43 -32.97 19.45
CA ALA A 256 12.53 -34.25 18.73
C ALA A 256 12.44 -34.07 17.21
N VAL A 257 11.59 -33.15 16.73
CA VAL A 257 11.56 -32.79 15.31
C VAL A 257 12.92 -32.24 14.85
N LEU A 258 13.54 -31.34 15.61
CA LEU A 258 14.84 -30.76 15.26
C LEU A 258 15.98 -31.80 15.31
N ASP A 259 15.90 -32.77 16.20
CA ASP A 259 16.92 -33.83 16.32
C ASP A 259 16.96 -34.75 15.10
N GLY A 260 15.82 -34.88 14.38
CA GLY A 260 15.72 -35.63 13.14
C GLY A 260 16.13 -34.81 11.87
N LEU A 261 16.47 -33.54 12.00
CA LEU A 261 16.83 -32.71 10.84
C LEU A 261 18.32 -32.78 10.50
N PRO A 262 18.69 -32.88 9.23
CA PRO A 262 20.07 -32.81 8.80
C PRO A 262 20.67 -31.41 9.06
N ARG A 263 21.95 -31.38 9.47
CA ARG A 263 22.69 -30.12 9.59
C ARG A 263 23.10 -29.62 8.22
N ARG A 264 22.57 -28.49 7.82
CA ARG A 264 22.88 -27.84 6.55
C ARG A 264 24.11 -26.93 6.69
N LEU A 265 24.92 -26.85 5.64
CA LEU A 265 26.11 -25.99 5.62
C LEU A 265 25.78 -24.49 5.66
N ASP A 266 24.61 -24.11 5.15
CA ASP A 266 24.15 -22.71 5.18
C ASP A 266 23.64 -22.25 6.56
N GLY A 267 23.65 -23.12 7.56
CA GLY A 267 23.18 -22.84 8.92
C GLY A 267 21.68 -22.77 9.09
N ARG A 268 20.89 -22.95 8.02
CA ARG A 268 19.42 -23.00 8.08
C ARG A 268 18.95 -24.35 8.63
N MET A 269 17.79 -24.34 9.31
CA MET A 269 17.14 -25.57 9.75
C MET A 269 16.36 -26.23 8.61
N TRP A 270 15.77 -25.42 7.72
CA TRP A 270 14.92 -25.87 6.60
C TRP A 270 15.49 -25.43 5.25
N GLY A 271 15.36 -26.29 4.24
CA GLY A 271 15.74 -25.96 2.86
C GLY A 271 14.63 -25.33 2.05
N MET A 272 13.38 -25.43 2.51
CA MET A 272 12.23 -24.96 1.79
C MET A 272 12.04 -23.43 1.90
N ARG A 273 11.70 -22.81 0.78
CA ARG A 273 11.27 -21.39 0.74
C ARG A 273 9.83 -21.25 1.25
N PRO A 274 9.43 -20.07 1.79
CA PRO A 274 8.06 -19.85 2.27
C PRO A 274 6.98 -20.24 1.27
N ASP A 275 7.14 -19.89 -0.02
CA ASP A 275 6.14 -20.20 -1.04
C ASP A 275 6.08 -21.70 -1.37
N SER A 276 7.23 -22.38 -1.40
CA SER A 276 7.30 -23.83 -1.56
C SER A 276 6.62 -24.58 -0.40
N ILE A 277 6.75 -24.07 0.83
CA ILE A 277 6.05 -24.60 1.99
C ILE A 277 4.53 -24.51 1.79
N SER A 278 4.01 -23.35 1.32
CA SER A 278 2.57 -23.21 1.09
C SER A 278 2.05 -24.17 0.02
N GLN A 279 2.77 -24.29 -1.09
CA GLN A 279 2.36 -25.19 -2.19
C GLN A 279 2.39 -26.66 -1.77
N ALA A 280 3.44 -27.09 -1.04
CA ALA A 280 3.54 -28.44 -0.51
C ALA A 280 2.44 -28.70 0.51
N PHE A 281 2.20 -27.77 1.43
CA PHE A 281 1.13 -27.89 2.43
C PHE A 281 -0.26 -28.01 1.79
N GLU A 282 -0.57 -27.21 0.77
CA GLU A 282 -1.84 -27.30 0.03
C GLU A 282 -2.03 -28.67 -0.61
N ARG A 283 -0.98 -29.24 -1.23
CA ARG A 283 -1.02 -30.59 -1.83
C ARG A 283 -1.23 -31.66 -0.76
N VAL A 284 -0.54 -31.55 0.38
CA VAL A 284 -0.67 -32.46 1.52
C VAL A 284 -2.10 -32.40 2.10
N CYS A 285 -2.64 -31.19 2.29
CA CYS A 285 -4.02 -31.02 2.75
C CYS A 285 -5.03 -31.70 1.80
N LYS A 286 -4.85 -31.51 0.49
CA LYS A 286 -5.71 -32.17 -0.51
C LYS A 286 -5.61 -33.68 -0.43
N ALA A 287 -4.42 -34.26 -0.28
CA ALA A 287 -4.22 -35.70 -0.14
C ALA A 287 -4.80 -36.25 1.16
N ALA A 288 -4.74 -35.49 2.26
CA ALA A 288 -5.31 -35.86 3.56
C ALA A 288 -6.84 -35.71 3.63
N GLY A 289 -7.49 -35.18 2.60
CA GLY A 289 -8.91 -34.80 2.66
C GLY A 289 -9.21 -33.69 3.67
N SER A 290 -8.20 -32.89 4.00
CA SER A 290 -8.30 -31.77 4.93
C SER A 290 -8.48 -30.47 4.15
N ARG A 291 -9.23 -29.50 4.69
CA ARG A 291 -9.30 -28.15 4.10
C ARG A 291 -8.10 -27.33 4.54
N ALA A 292 -7.37 -26.81 3.57
CA ALA A 292 -6.20 -25.92 3.83
C ALA A 292 -6.59 -24.57 4.45
#